data_8fc9daa440602c8fe1c0fb46d2669186
#
_entry.id   8fc9daa440602c8fe1c0fb46d2669186
#
_cell.length_a   1.000
_cell.length_b   1.000
_cell.length_c   1.000
_cell.angle_alpha   90.00
_cell.angle_beta   90.00
_cell.angle_gamma   90.00
#
_symmetry.space_group_name_H-M   'P 1'
#
loop_
_entity.id
_entity.type
_entity.pdbx_description
1 polymer ?
#
loop_
_entity_poly.entity_id
_entity_poly.type
_entity_poly.pdbx_seq_one_letter_code
_entity_poly.pdbx_strand_id
1 'polypeptide(L)'
;MSYIRSINVRKEWDKVESLDLIIFGKFESQTFSSELKIIGKEFQNTLRIAEELGDMEGKIGESNLFYSNGLRILIIGLGKKDELNTQIARNVAGKISRIAVEKKLKNISIECFSSSHEICQAIGEGLVLGSYQFLEHK
;
A
#
# COMPACT_ATOMS: atom_id res chain seq x y z
N MET A 1 3.21 -20.63 -11.32
CA MET A 1 2.88 -19.84 -10.11
C MET A 1 3.56 -18.49 -10.12
N SER A 2 2.87 -17.49 -9.63
CA SER A 2 3.40 -16.12 -9.58
C SER A 2 3.90 -15.80 -8.18
N TYR A 3 5.11 -15.26 -8.13
CA TYR A 3 5.72 -14.79 -6.89
C TYR A 3 5.92 -13.29 -6.96
N ILE A 4 5.89 -12.65 -5.81
CA ILE A 4 6.35 -11.27 -5.72
C ILE A 4 7.87 -11.32 -5.85
N ARG A 5 8.40 -10.71 -6.92
CA ARG A 5 9.83 -10.72 -7.21
C ARG A 5 10.61 -9.67 -6.46
N SER A 6 10.01 -8.50 -6.32
CA SER A 6 10.67 -7.43 -5.59
C SER A 6 9.67 -6.66 -4.75
N ILE A 7 10.11 -6.31 -3.56
CA ILE A 7 9.37 -5.53 -2.61
C ILE A 7 10.27 -4.38 -2.19
N ASN A 8 9.83 -3.16 -2.44
CA ASN A 8 10.57 -1.97 -2.05
C ASN A 8 9.74 -1.17 -1.06
N VAL A 9 10.27 -1.03 0.16
CA VAL A 9 9.65 -0.16 1.16
C VAL A 9 10.38 1.16 1.08
N ARG A 10 9.67 2.21 0.69
CA ARG A 10 10.27 3.51 0.40
C ARG A 10 9.83 4.57 1.37
N LYS A 11 10.77 5.44 1.74
CA LYS A 11 10.48 6.66 2.48
C LYS A 11 10.29 7.83 1.54
N GLU A 12 10.97 7.79 0.39
CA GLU A 12 10.90 8.83 -0.64
C GLU A 12 10.72 8.18 -1.99
N TRP A 13 10.07 8.89 -2.90
CA TRP A 13 9.75 8.42 -4.24
C TRP A 13 10.43 9.31 -5.28
N ASP A 14 11.60 8.87 -5.77
CA ASP A 14 12.32 9.61 -6.81
C ASP A 14 11.85 9.24 -8.20
N LYS A 15 11.63 7.96 -8.43
CA LYS A 15 11.20 7.45 -9.73
C LYS A 15 10.17 6.34 -9.54
N VAL A 16 9.21 6.32 -10.45
CA VAL A 16 8.18 5.31 -10.48
C VAL A 16 8.22 4.66 -11.86
N GLU A 17 9.17 3.74 -12.04
CA GLU A 17 9.37 3.04 -13.31
C GLU A 17 9.27 1.53 -13.12
N SER A 18 8.72 0.86 -14.12
CA SER A 18 8.67 -0.62 -14.20
C SER A 18 8.09 -1.29 -12.96
N LEU A 19 7.13 -0.64 -12.29
CA LEU A 19 6.46 -1.20 -11.13
C LEU A 19 5.11 -1.75 -11.53
N ASP A 20 4.75 -2.90 -10.98
CA ASP A 20 3.43 -3.48 -11.18
C ASP A 20 2.40 -2.84 -10.26
N LEU A 21 2.83 -2.41 -9.08
CA LEU A 21 1.94 -1.87 -8.07
C LEU A 21 2.68 -0.90 -7.15
N ILE A 22 2.04 0.22 -6.89
CA ILE A 22 2.51 1.20 -5.91
C ILE A 22 1.46 1.28 -4.81
N ILE A 23 1.91 1.27 -3.56
CA ILE A 23 1.02 1.20 -2.41
C ILE A 23 1.25 2.39 -1.49
N PHE A 24 0.17 3.08 -1.16
CA PHE A 24 0.17 4.16 -0.19
C PHE A 24 -0.79 3.85 0.95
N GLY A 25 -0.45 4.31 2.15
CA GLY A 25 -1.31 4.17 3.31
C GLY A 25 -2.15 5.41 3.56
N LYS A 26 -3.31 5.21 4.13
CA LYS A 26 -4.19 6.29 4.55
C LYS A 26 -4.60 6.07 6.01
N PHE A 27 -4.29 7.04 6.87
CA PHE A 27 -4.77 7.03 8.25
C PHE A 27 -6.14 7.69 8.35
N GLU A 28 -6.93 7.28 9.33
CA GLU A 28 -8.22 7.93 9.62
C GLU A 28 -7.97 9.39 10.01
N SER A 29 -8.84 10.26 9.54
CA SER A 29 -8.83 11.70 9.86
C SER A 29 -7.56 12.44 9.45
N GLN A 30 -6.83 11.90 8.49
CA GLN A 30 -5.63 12.56 7.97
C GLN A 30 -5.69 12.67 6.46
N THR A 31 -4.99 13.67 5.93
CA THR A 31 -4.84 13.84 4.49
C THR A 31 -3.83 12.83 3.95
N PHE A 32 -3.85 12.63 2.65
CA PHE A 32 -2.88 11.76 2.01
C PHE A 32 -1.47 12.30 2.13
N SER A 33 -0.51 11.38 2.04
CA SER A 33 0.90 11.69 2.02
C SER A 33 1.25 12.64 0.87
N SER A 34 2.22 13.52 1.11
CA SER A 34 2.74 14.41 0.07
C SER A 34 3.40 13.63 -1.07
N GLU A 35 3.79 12.38 -0.83
CA GLU A 35 4.39 11.52 -1.84
C GLU A 35 3.46 11.25 -3.01
N LEU A 36 2.15 11.36 -2.80
CA LEU A 36 1.18 11.19 -3.88
C LEU A 36 1.31 12.24 -4.97
N LYS A 37 1.99 13.34 -4.71
CA LYS A 37 2.20 14.40 -5.71
C LYS A 37 2.96 13.91 -6.93
N ILE A 38 3.80 12.89 -6.79
CA ILE A 38 4.57 12.38 -7.91
C ILE A 38 3.68 11.69 -8.96
N ILE A 39 2.46 11.33 -8.60
CA ILE A 39 1.54 10.61 -9.49
C ILE A 39 0.72 11.55 -10.35
N GLY A 40 0.64 12.82 -9.97
CA GLY A 40 -0.01 13.84 -10.78
C GLY A 40 -1.27 14.41 -10.16
N LYS A 41 -1.65 15.61 -10.62
CA LYS A 41 -2.78 16.35 -10.07
C LYS A 41 -4.12 15.68 -10.33
N GLU A 42 -4.29 15.05 -11.48
CA GLU A 42 -5.55 14.38 -11.82
C GLU A 42 -5.85 13.24 -10.83
N PHE A 43 -4.82 12.48 -10.50
CA PHE A 43 -4.97 11.40 -9.54
C PHE A 43 -5.28 11.94 -8.15
N GLN A 44 -4.61 13.01 -7.72
CA GLN A 44 -4.89 13.65 -6.45
C GLN A 44 -6.34 14.12 -6.36
N ASN A 45 -6.87 14.66 -7.45
CA ASN A 45 -8.25 15.08 -7.50
C ASN A 45 -9.21 13.89 -7.36
N THR A 46 -8.90 12.79 -8.02
CA THR A 46 -9.67 11.55 -7.90
C THR A 46 -9.72 11.08 -6.45
N LEU A 47 -8.59 11.10 -5.75
CA LEU A 47 -8.52 10.70 -4.34
C LEU A 47 -9.34 11.65 -3.45
N ARG A 48 -9.28 12.93 -3.71
CA ARG A 48 -10.04 13.91 -2.96
C ARG A 48 -11.55 13.66 -3.08
N ILE A 49 -12.00 13.34 -4.28
CA ILE A 49 -13.40 13.02 -4.52
C ILE A 49 -13.79 11.74 -3.75
N ALA A 50 -12.94 10.73 -3.76
CA ALA A 50 -13.20 9.49 -3.03
C ALA A 50 -13.30 9.73 -1.53
N GLU A 51 -12.47 10.61 -0.99
CA GLU A 51 -12.56 11.00 0.42
C GLU A 51 -13.88 11.73 0.72
N GLU A 52 -14.26 12.66 -0.12
CA GLU A 52 -15.50 13.43 0.06
C GLU A 52 -16.74 12.55 0.01
N LEU A 53 -16.70 11.51 -0.83
CA LEU A 53 -17.81 10.57 -0.93
C LEU A 53 -17.84 9.53 0.19
N GLY A 54 -16.82 9.50 1.04
CA GLY A 54 -16.75 8.55 2.15
C GLY A 54 -16.24 7.18 1.75
N ASP A 55 -15.69 7.02 0.56
CA ASP A 55 -15.18 5.74 0.08
C ASP A 55 -13.78 5.43 0.60
N MET A 56 -13.08 6.43 1.09
CA MET A 56 -11.72 6.30 1.61
C MET A 56 -11.56 7.04 2.92
N GLU A 57 -11.93 6.38 4.00
CA GLU A 57 -11.83 6.95 5.35
C GLU A 57 -10.53 6.61 6.05
N GLY A 58 -9.82 5.60 5.57
CA GLY A 58 -8.57 5.13 6.18
C GLY A 58 -8.76 4.05 7.22
N LYS A 59 -9.94 3.50 7.36
CA LYS A 59 -10.20 2.43 8.33
C LYS A 59 -9.43 1.16 7.96
N ILE A 60 -9.00 0.43 8.98
CA ILE A 60 -8.33 -0.86 8.78
C ILE A 60 -9.28 -1.77 7.99
N GLY A 61 -8.72 -2.42 6.98
CA GLY A 61 -9.50 -3.29 6.11
C GLY A 61 -9.95 -2.65 4.81
N GLU A 62 -9.93 -1.31 4.72
CA GLU A 62 -10.21 -0.64 3.46
C GLU A 62 -9.07 -0.81 2.48
N SER A 63 -9.40 -1.06 1.23
CA SER A 63 -8.42 -1.07 0.16
C SER A 63 -9.11 -0.62 -1.12
N ASN A 64 -8.46 0.28 -1.84
CA ASN A 64 -8.98 0.83 -3.09
C ASN A 64 -7.89 0.82 -4.14
N LEU A 65 -8.18 0.21 -5.28
CA LEU A 65 -7.24 0.10 -6.38
C LEU A 65 -7.61 1.11 -7.45
N PHE A 66 -6.62 1.89 -7.86
CA PHE A 66 -6.77 2.92 -8.89
C PHE A 66 -5.78 2.69 -10.01
N TYR A 67 -6.08 3.27 -11.16
CA TYR A 67 -5.23 3.21 -12.33
C TYR A 67 -4.93 4.63 -12.79
N SER A 68 -3.67 4.94 -13.00
CA SER A 68 -3.26 6.27 -13.46
C SER A 68 -1.94 6.16 -14.21
N ASN A 69 -1.91 6.70 -15.44
CA ASN A 69 -0.71 6.76 -16.27
C ASN A 69 0.00 5.41 -16.43
N GLY A 70 -0.78 4.34 -16.61
CA GLY A 70 -0.23 3.01 -16.76
C GLY A 70 0.20 2.35 -15.45
N LEU A 71 -0.06 2.98 -14.32
CA LEU A 71 0.30 2.46 -13.01
C LEU A 71 -0.92 1.93 -12.28
N ARG A 72 -0.72 0.88 -11.50
CA ARG A 72 -1.71 0.43 -10.51
C ARG A 72 -1.34 1.02 -9.18
N ILE A 73 -2.28 1.67 -8.53
CA ILE A 73 -2.07 2.36 -7.25
C ILE A 73 -3.07 1.83 -6.24
N LEU A 74 -2.55 1.27 -5.17
CA LEU A 74 -3.38 0.73 -4.08
C LEU A 74 -3.30 1.67 -2.89
N ILE A 75 -4.46 2.10 -2.41
CA ILE A 75 -4.55 2.87 -1.16
C ILE A 75 -5.11 1.93 -0.11
N ILE A 76 -4.36 1.74 0.96
CA ILE A 76 -4.73 0.82 2.04
C ILE A 76 -5.00 1.59 3.32
N GLY A 77 -6.10 1.24 4.00
CA GLY A 77 -6.46 1.87 5.27
C GLY A 77 -5.58 1.36 6.41
N LEU A 78 -5.06 2.27 7.21
CA LEU A 78 -4.15 1.98 8.31
C LEU A 78 -4.80 2.13 9.68
N GLY A 79 -6.02 2.66 9.74
CA GLY A 79 -6.69 2.95 10.98
C GLY A 79 -6.20 4.24 11.60
N LYS A 80 -6.30 4.35 12.92
CA LYS A 80 -5.87 5.55 13.64
C LYS A 80 -4.36 5.57 13.78
N LYS A 81 -3.76 6.71 13.49
CA LYS A 81 -2.30 6.86 13.52
C LYS A 81 -1.71 6.49 14.88
N ASP A 82 -2.39 6.87 15.96
CA ASP A 82 -1.93 6.60 17.32
C ASP A 82 -1.93 5.12 17.68
N GLU A 83 -2.68 4.31 16.95
CA GLU A 83 -2.83 2.89 17.22
C GLU A 83 -1.93 2.01 16.36
N LEU A 84 -1.21 2.59 15.41
CA LEU A 84 -0.34 1.82 14.53
C LEU A 84 0.78 1.15 15.31
N ASN A 85 0.88 -0.16 15.15
CA ASN A 85 1.93 -0.96 15.79
C ASN A 85 2.40 -2.04 14.81
N THR A 86 3.39 -2.84 15.22
CA THR A 86 3.96 -3.86 14.35
C THR A 86 2.94 -4.94 13.96
N GLN A 87 2.02 -5.28 14.84
CA GLN A 87 1.00 -6.28 14.53
C GLN A 87 0.04 -5.78 13.46
N ILE A 88 -0.41 -4.53 13.59
CA ILE A 88 -1.28 -3.91 12.58
C ILE A 88 -0.53 -3.81 11.25
N ALA A 89 0.73 -3.41 11.28
CA ALA A 89 1.56 -3.32 10.09
C ALA A 89 1.68 -4.68 9.38
N ARG A 90 1.88 -5.76 10.11
CA ARG A 90 1.93 -7.10 9.55
C ARG A 90 0.60 -7.53 8.93
N ASN A 91 -0.50 -7.21 9.60
CA ASN A 91 -1.83 -7.55 9.09
C ASN A 91 -2.15 -6.80 7.80
N VAL A 92 -1.80 -5.53 7.74
CA VAL A 92 -1.93 -4.70 6.53
C VAL A 92 -1.08 -5.29 5.40
N ALA A 93 0.17 -5.63 5.71
CA ALA A 93 1.08 -6.23 4.74
C ALA A 93 0.54 -7.56 4.21
N GLY A 94 -0.06 -8.37 5.08
CA GLY A 94 -0.69 -9.63 4.66
C GLY A 94 -1.80 -9.42 3.64
N LYS A 95 -2.63 -8.42 3.85
CA LYS A 95 -3.69 -8.06 2.91
C LYS A 95 -3.11 -7.60 1.57
N ILE A 96 -2.06 -6.80 1.60
CA ILE A 96 -1.38 -6.34 0.39
C ILE A 96 -0.81 -7.53 -0.40
N SER A 97 -0.15 -8.46 0.30
CA SER A 97 0.39 -9.66 -0.32
C SER A 97 -0.68 -10.48 -1.01
N ARG A 98 -1.82 -10.64 -0.38
CA ARG A 98 -2.95 -11.35 -0.95
C ARG A 98 -3.40 -10.72 -2.26
N ILE A 99 -3.56 -9.40 -2.27
CA ILE A 99 -3.98 -8.67 -3.47
C ILE A 99 -2.94 -8.86 -4.58
N ALA A 100 -1.65 -8.72 -4.25
CA ALA A 100 -0.58 -8.84 -5.24
C ALA A 100 -0.51 -10.25 -5.83
N VAL A 101 -0.64 -11.29 -4.99
CA VAL A 101 -0.60 -12.67 -5.47
C VAL A 101 -1.82 -12.98 -6.34
N GLU A 102 -2.99 -12.57 -5.92
CA GLU A 102 -4.22 -12.82 -6.69
C GLU A 102 -4.17 -12.15 -8.07
N LYS A 103 -3.54 -10.99 -8.18
CA LYS A 103 -3.39 -10.27 -9.44
C LYS A 103 -2.11 -10.60 -10.19
N LYS A 104 -1.30 -11.50 -9.65
CA LYS A 104 -0.02 -11.95 -10.24
C LYS A 104 0.97 -10.80 -10.45
N LEU A 105 0.99 -9.87 -9.51
CA LEU A 105 1.90 -8.72 -9.54
C LEU A 105 3.23 -9.12 -8.92
N LYS A 106 4.34 -8.78 -9.59
CA LYS A 106 5.67 -9.25 -9.21
C LYS A 106 6.54 -8.17 -8.57
N ASN A 107 6.41 -6.94 -9.03
CA ASN A 107 7.24 -5.84 -8.56
C ASN A 107 6.37 -4.81 -7.90
N ILE A 108 6.47 -4.70 -6.57
CA ILE A 108 5.66 -3.78 -5.80
C ILE A 108 6.54 -2.81 -5.03
N SER A 109 6.05 -1.60 -4.87
CA SER A 109 6.69 -0.61 -4.02
C SER A 109 5.66 -0.06 -3.06
N ILE A 110 6.06 0.08 -1.80
CA ILE A 110 5.17 0.52 -0.75
C ILE A 110 5.80 1.69 0.01
N GLU A 111 4.99 2.69 0.31
CA GLU A 111 5.36 3.79 1.18
C GLU A 111 5.62 3.23 2.58
N CYS A 112 6.66 3.72 3.25
CA CYS A 112 6.86 3.42 4.66
C CYS A 112 5.86 4.26 5.46
N PHE A 113 4.94 3.61 6.16
CA PHE A 113 3.82 4.29 6.83
C PHE A 113 4.23 5.06 8.08
N SER A 114 5.48 4.94 8.51
CA SER A 114 5.95 5.53 9.75
C SER A 114 7.44 5.80 9.63
N SER A 115 7.96 6.73 10.46
CA SER A 115 9.40 6.93 10.59
C SER A 115 10.07 5.83 11.42
N SER A 116 9.27 4.96 12.07
CA SER A 116 9.78 3.86 12.88
C SER A 116 10.38 2.76 12.00
N HIS A 117 11.61 2.39 12.29
CA HIS A 117 12.28 1.30 11.62
C HIS A 117 11.55 -0.03 11.85
N GLU A 118 11.03 -0.23 13.05
CA GLU A 118 10.31 -1.46 13.41
C GLU A 118 9.03 -1.64 12.59
N ILE A 119 8.30 -0.55 12.35
CA ILE A 119 7.10 -0.59 11.52
C ILE A 119 7.45 -0.93 10.08
N CYS A 120 8.47 -0.29 9.51
CA CYS A 120 8.91 -0.56 8.15
C CYS A 120 9.37 -2.01 7.99
N GLN A 121 10.09 -2.53 8.96
CA GLN A 121 10.55 -3.91 8.96
C GLN A 121 9.37 -4.89 9.04
N ALA A 122 8.39 -4.60 9.89
CA ALA A 122 7.20 -5.44 10.04
C ALA A 122 6.41 -5.51 8.73
N ILE A 123 6.32 -4.41 8.00
CA ILE A 123 5.68 -4.37 6.69
C ILE A 123 6.41 -5.29 5.71
N GLY A 124 7.72 -5.15 5.61
CA GLY A 124 8.53 -5.97 4.71
C GLY A 124 8.41 -7.46 5.02
N GLU A 125 8.52 -7.82 6.29
CA GLU A 125 8.38 -9.21 6.73
C GLU A 125 6.98 -9.76 6.44
N GLY A 126 5.95 -8.97 6.72
CA GLY A 126 4.58 -9.37 6.47
C GLY A 126 4.28 -9.58 4.99
N LEU A 127 4.86 -8.77 4.11
CA LEU A 127 4.71 -8.93 2.68
C LEU A 127 5.33 -10.23 2.18
N VAL A 128 6.53 -10.55 2.64
CA VAL A 128 7.22 -11.78 2.26
C VAL A 128 6.47 -13.00 2.78
N LEU A 129 6.16 -13.05 4.06
CA LEU A 129 5.46 -14.18 4.66
C LEU A 129 4.07 -14.35 4.07
N GLY A 130 3.35 -13.26 3.86
CA GLY A 130 2.02 -13.30 3.28
C GLY A 130 2.01 -13.89 1.87
N SER A 131 2.99 -13.53 1.05
CA SER A 131 3.06 -14.05 -0.31
C SER A 131 3.30 -15.57 -0.33
N TYR A 132 4.14 -16.08 0.55
CA TYR A 132 4.36 -17.52 0.67
C TYR A 132 3.10 -18.25 1.12
N GLN A 133 2.41 -17.72 2.11
CA GLN A 133 1.19 -18.36 2.64
C GLN A 133 0.12 -18.51 1.57
N PHE A 134 -0.09 -17.47 0.78
CA PHE A 134 -1.12 -17.52 -0.26
C PHE A 134 -0.74 -18.44 -1.42
N LEU A 135 0.53 -18.61 -1.71
CA LEU A 135 0.99 -19.54 -2.74
C LEU A 135 0.88 -20.98 -2.28
N GLU A 136 1.13 -21.27 -1.00
CA GLU A 136 1.06 -22.62 -0.45
C GLU A 136 -0.36 -23.17 -0.40
N HIS A 137 -1.35 -22.30 -0.23
CA HIS A 137 -2.74 -22.69 -0.07
C HIS A 137 -3.54 -22.68 -1.38
N LYS A 138 -2.87 -22.50 -2.48
CA LYS A 138 -3.49 -22.65 -3.80
C LYS A 138 -3.21 -24.04 -4.41
#